data_a5f1d5534f3ab34c2c3170bba6536a9c
#
_entry.id   a5f1d5534f3ab34c2c3170bba6536a9c
#
_cell.length_a   1.000
_cell.length_b   1.000
_cell.length_c   1.000
_cell.angle_alpha   90.00
_cell.angle_beta   90.00
_cell.angle_gamma   90.00
#
_symmetry.space_group_name_H-M   'P 1'
#
loop_
_entity.id
_entity.type
_entity.pdbx_description
1 polymer ?
#
loop_
_entity_poly.entity_id
_entity_poly.type
_entity_poly.pdbx_seq_one_letter_code
_entity_poly.pdbx_strand_id
1 'polypeptide(L)'
;MKRPWAFICASEGATSKHLRNYCREVYLLGYLPVCPKLQDSQYLVLEDAVERSEYTAIVRDKLLRCPMLVVCSRNQDATTNAQIGLAQKYNRIVTTLPREPF
;
A
#
# COMPACT_ATOMS: atom_id res chain seq x y z
N MET A 1 -9.84 -20.65 1.56
CA MET A 1 -8.89 -20.17 2.58
C MET A 1 -8.90 -18.65 2.65
N LYS A 2 -9.09 -18.12 3.86
CA LYS A 2 -9.07 -16.67 4.05
C LYS A 2 -7.66 -16.20 4.41
N ARG A 3 -7.18 -15.18 3.72
CA ARG A 3 -5.91 -14.54 4.03
C ARG A 3 -6.18 -13.17 4.65
N PRO A 4 -5.47 -12.78 5.70
CA PRO A 4 -5.58 -11.41 6.20
C PRO A 4 -5.10 -10.44 5.12
N TRP A 5 -5.77 -9.30 5.03
CA TRP A 5 -5.40 -8.26 4.06
C TRP A 5 -4.23 -7.46 4.61
N ALA A 6 -3.26 -7.19 3.76
CA ALA A 6 -2.09 -6.40 4.11
C ALA A 6 -1.95 -5.25 3.11
N PHE A 7 -1.95 -4.02 3.60
CA PHE A 7 -1.81 -2.84 2.76
C PHE A 7 -0.34 -2.66 2.39
N ILE A 8 -0.07 -2.49 1.10
CA ILE A 8 1.29 -2.30 0.58
C ILE A 8 1.65 -0.83 0.69
N CYS A 9 2.59 -0.51 1.59
CA CYS A 9 3.09 0.84 1.79
C CYS A 9 4.42 0.98 1.05
N ALA A 10 4.43 1.76 -0.03
CA ALA A 10 5.60 1.95 -0.87
C ALA A 10 5.79 3.43 -1.20
N SER A 11 7.02 3.82 -1.51
CA SER A 11 7.34 5.20 -1.86
C SER A 11 6.67 5.64 -3.16
N GLU A 12 6.48 6.94 -3.34
CA GLU A 12 5.86 7.51 -4.54
C GLU A 12 6.61 7.11 -5.81
N GLY A 13 7.93 6.97 -5.74
CA GLY A 13 8.75 6.59 -6.88
C GLY A 13 8.72 5.13 -7.25
N ALA A 14 8.01 4.29 -6.51
CA ALA A 14 7.95 2.86 -6.81
C ALA A 14 7.24 2.64 -8.14
N THR A 15 7.88 1.88 -9.03
CA THR A 15 7.32 1.54 -10.34
C THR A 15 6.31 0.40 -10.22
N SER A 16 5.54 0.17 -11.29
CA SER A 16 4.62 -0.97 -11.33
C SER A 16 5.34 -2.30 -11.12
N LYS A 17 6.55 -2.43 -11.63
CA LYS A 17 7.37 -3.62 -11.42
C LYS A 17 7.71 -3.80 -9.94
N HIS A 18 8.13 -2.73 -9.27
CA HIS A 18 8.41 -2.76 -7.83
C HIS A 18 7.16 -3.17 -7.05
N LEU A 19 6.02 -2.57 -7.37
CA LEU A 19 4.78 -2.84 -6.66
C LEU A 19 4.32 -4.28 -6.83
N ARG A 20 4.44 -4.84 -8.05
CA ARG A 20 4.11 -6.24 -8.28
C ARG A 20 5.01 -7.18 -7.49
N ASN A 21 6.30 -6.85 -7.39
CA ASN A 21 7.24 -7.65 -6.61
C ASN A 21 6.91 -7.59 -5.12
N TYR A 22 6.56 -6.42 -4.60
CA TYR A 22 6.13 -6.29 -3.21
C TYR A 22 4.88 -7.12 -2.93
N CYS A 23 3.90 -7.06 -3.83
CA CYS A 23 2.69 -7.86 -3.69
C CYS A 23 3.00 -9.35 -3.69
N ARG A 24 3.90 -9.79 -4.56
CA ARG A 24 4.32 -11.18 -4.63
C ARG A 24 4.95 -11.64 -3.32
N GLU A 25 5.86 -10.84 -2.76
CA GLU A 25 6.53 -11.18 -1.51
C GLU A 25 5.53 -11.23 -0.35
N VAL A 26 4.63 -10.28 -0.27
CA VAL A 26 3.59 -10.25 0.77
C VAL A 26 2.66 -11.45 0.64
N TYR A 27 2.30 -11.81 -0.59
CA TYR A 27 1.50 -13.01 -0.85
C TYR A 27 2.20 -14.27 -0.34
N LEU A 28 3.50 -14.38 -0.61
CA LEU A 28 4.28 -15.54 -0.16
C LEU A 28 4.40 -15.63 1.36
N LEU A 29 4.26 -14.50 2.05
CA LEU A 29 4.22 -14.49 3.51
C LEU A 29 2.85 -14.91 4.09
N GLY A 30 1.87 -15.15 3.25
CA GLY A 30 0.56 -15.64 3.67
C GLY A 30 -0.55 -14.62 3.71
N TYR A 31 -0.33 -13.42 3.17
CA TYR A 31 -1.32 -12.34 3.21
C TYR A 31 -1.92 -12.07 1.84
N LEU A 32 -3.06 -11.37 1.82
CA LEU A 32 -3.63 -10.84 0.58
C LEU A 32 -3.14 -9.40 0.42
N PRO A 33 -2.28 -9.12 -0.58
CA PRO A 33 -1.77 -7.76 -0.76
C PRO A 33 -2.84 -6.82 -1.30
N VAL A 34 -2.93 -5.63 -0.70
CA VAL A 34 -3.84 -4.55 -1.13
C VAL A 34 -2.97 -3.37 -1.54
N CYS A 35 -2.96 -3.07 -2.82
CA CYS A 35 -2.10 -2.04 -3.39
C CYS A 35 -2.89 -1.13 -4.34
N PRO A 36 -3.54 -0.07 -3.83
CA PRO A 36 -4.31 0.84 -4.69
C PRO A 36 -3.47 1.50 -5.77
N LYS A 37 -2.21 1.80 -5.48
CA LYS A 37 -1.32 2.42 -6.46
C LYS A 37 -1.12 1.54 -7.69
N LEU A 38 -1.13 0.23 -7.54
CA LEU A 38 -1.05 -0.71 -8.65
C LEU A 38 -2.43 -1.01 -9.25
N GLN A 39 -3.43 -1.18 -8.41
CA GLN A 39 -4.75 -1.70 -8.81
C GLN A 39 -5.69 -0.58 -9.26
N ASP A 40 -5.85 0.45 -8.44
CA ASP A 40 -6.85 1.49 -8.68
C ASP A 40 -6.34 2.60 -9.59
N SER A 41 -5.04 2.85 -9.62
CA SER A 41 -4.48 3.86 -10.52
C SER A 41 -4.62 3.48 -11.99
N GLN A 42 -4.91 2.23 -12.30
CA GLN A 42 -5.03 1.76 -13.68
C GLN A 42 -6.30 2.25 -14.38
N TYR A 43 -7.34 2.58 -13.62
CA TYR A 43 -8.62 2.99 -14.22
C TYR A 43 -9.01 4.43 -13.86
N LEU A 44 -8.22 5.11 -13.04
CA LEU A 44 -8.48 6.50 -12.66
C LEU A 44 -7.54 7.44 -13.41
N VAL A 45 -8.06 8.59 -13.80
CA VAL A 45 -7.28 9.66 -14.44
C VAL A 45 -6.79 10.60 -13.35
N LEU A 46 -5.54 10.38 -12.90
CA LEU A 46 -5.01 11.09 -11.73
C LEU A 46 -4.66 12.56 -12.01
N GLU A 47 -4.62 12.97 -13.28
CA GLU A 47 -4.48 14.37 -13.68
C GLU A 47 -5.78 15.14 -13.45
N ASP A 48 -6.92 14.46 -13.43
CA ASP A 48 -8.21 15.07 -13.12
C ASP A 48 -8.32 15.29 -11.60
N ALA A 49 -8.62 16.52 -11.19
CA ALA A 49 -8.65 16.87 -9.76
C ALA A 49 -9.70 16.07 -8.98
N VAL A 50 -10.86 15.80 -9.58
CA VAL A 50 -11.92 15.04 -8.93
C VAL A 50 -11.50 13.59 -8.74
N GLU A 51 -11.00 12.96 -9.79
CA GLU A 51 -10.59 11.56 -9.70
C GLU A 51 -9.37 11.37 -8.80
N ARG A 52 -8.44 12.32 -8.79
CA ARG A 52 -7.31 12.29 -7.86
C ARG A 52 -7.80 12.35 -6.41
N SER A 53 -8.79 13.18 -6.12
CA SER A 53 -9.39 13.26 -4.78
C SER A 53 -10.08 11.96 -4.41
N GLU A 54 -10.80 11.34 -5.35
CA GLU A 54 -11.42 10.05 -5.13
C GLU A 54 -10.39 8.95 -4.90
N TYR A 55 -9.27 8.98 -5.64
CA TYR A 55 -8.18 8.04 -5.44
C TYR A 55 -7.62 8.14 -4.02
N THR A 56 -7.41 9.35 -3.52
CA THR A 56 -6.93 9.57 -2.15
C THR A 56 -7.90 8.95 -1.13
N ALA A 57 -9.20 9.12 -1.35
CA ALA A 57 -10.22 8.54 -0.47
C ALA A 57 -10.22 7.00 -0.55
N ILE A 58 -10.04 6.44 -1.74
CA ILE A 58 -9.93 4.99 -1.94
C ILE A 58 -8.73 4.42 -1.18
N VAL A 59 -7.58 5.08 -1.29
CA VAL A 59 -6.35 4.66 -0.59
C VAL A 59 -6.59 4.61 0.91
N ARG A 60 -7.16 5.67 1.46
CA ARG A 60 -7.48 5.75 2.89
C ARG A 60 -8.46 4.65 3.31
N ASP A 61 -9.53 4.45 2.55
CA ASP A 61 -10.55 3.46 2.85
C ASP A 61 -9.94 2.04 2.85
N LYS A 62 -9.16 1.72 1.84
CA LYS A 62 -8.53 0.40 1.74
C LYS A 62 -7.51 0.17 2.83
N LEU A 63 -6.72 1.20 3.18
CA LEU A 63 -5.76 1.09 4.26
C LEU A 63 -6.47 0.76 5.58
N LEU A 64 -7.57 1.45 5.87
CA LEU A 64 -8.30 1.25 7.12
C LEU A 64 -9.06 -0.08 7.19
N ARG A 65 -9.32 -0.70 6.04
CA ARG A 65 -9.92 -2.05 6.00
C ARG A 65 -8.91 -3.15 6.23
N CYS A 66 -7.62 -2.85 6.10
CA CYS A 66 -6.57 -3.85 6.31
C CYS A 66 -6.18 -3.91 7.78
N PRO A 67 -6.07 -5.10 8.38
CA PRO A 67 -5.60 -5.22 9.75
C PRO A 67 -4.12 -4.88 9.90
N MET A 68 -3.35 -4.90 8.81
CA MET A 68 -1.93 -4.59 8.85
C MET A 68 -1.50 -3.78 7.63
N LEU A 69 -0.41 -3.04 7.83
CA LEU A 69 0.29 -2.30 6.79
C LEU A 69 1.72 -2.83 6.72
N VAL A 70 2.18 -3.16 5.52
CA VAL A 70 3.54 -3.65 5.30
C VAL A 70 4.35 -2.56 4.61
N VAL A 71 5.40 -2.08 5.26
CA VAL A 71 6.33 -1.11 4.69
C VAL A 71 7.30 -1.88 3.80
N CYS A 72 7.23 -1.63 2.50
CA CYS A 72 8.01 -2.38 1.50
C CYS A 72 9.24 -1.62 1.02
N SER A 73 9.14 -0.29 0.93
CA SER A 73 10.25 0.54 0.46
C SER A 73 11.17 0.91 1.61
N ARG A 74 12.48 0.87 1.39
CA ARG A 74 13.46 1.30 2.39
C ARG A 74 13.44 2.81 2.57
N ASN A 75 13.28 3.55 1.47
CA ASN A 75 13.19 5.01 1.51
C ASN A 75 11.77 5.43 1.85
N GLN A 76 11.60 6.01 3.02
CA GLN A 76 10.30 6.48 3.47
C GLN A 76 10.15 7.96 3.15
N ASP A 77 9.23 8.27 2.27
CA ASP A 77 8.90 9.64 1.89
C ASP A 77 7.66 10.13 2.64
N ALA A 78 7.19 11.33 2.30
CA ALA A 78 6.03 11.91 2.96
C ALA A 78 4.79 11.04 2.84
N THR A 79 4.60 10.40 1.69
CA THR A 79 3.45 9.51 1.46
C THR A 79 3.50 8.27 2.34
N THR A 80 4.64 7.59 2.42
CA THR A 80 4.79 6.41 3.28
C THR A 80 4.63 6.78 4.74
N ASN A 81 5.22 7.91 5.17
CA ASN A 81 5.12 8.36 6.55
C ASN A 81 3.67 8.69 6.93
N ALA A 82 2.93 9.31 6.03
CA ALA A 82 1.51 9.62 6.26
C ALA A 82 0.68 8.34 6.41
N GLN A 83 0.95 7.34 5.60
CA GLN A 83 0.23 6.05 5.66
C GLN A 83 0.58 5.29 6.94
N ILE A 84 1.84 5.27 7.33
CA ILE A 84 2.27 4.67 8.60
C ILE A 84 1.58 5.37 9.78
N GLY A 85 1.57 6.70 9.78
CA GLY A 85 0.93 7.47 10.84
C GLY A 85 -0.57 7.20 10.93
N LEU A 86 -1.25 7.07 9.79
CA LEU A 86 -2.66 6.75 9.75
C LEU A 86 -2.94 5.35 10.31
N ALA A 87 -2.13 4.37 9.93
CA ALA A 87 -2.26 3.01 10.45
C ALA A 87 -2.07 2.97 11.96
N GLN A 88 -1.07 3.67 12.46
CA GLN A 88 -0.81 3.75 13.92
C GLN A 88 -1.95 4.43 14.65
N LYS A 89 -2.50 5.50 14.09
CA LYS A 89 -3.62 6.23 14.70
C LYS A 89 -4.84 5.33 14.90
N TYR A 90 -5.08 4.41 14.00
CA TYR A 90 -6.23 3.51 14.05
C TYR A 90 -5.85 2.11 14.54
N ASN A 91 -4.70 1.97 15.20
CA ASN A 91 -4.24 0.74 15.83
C ASN A 91 -4.10 -0.44 14.86
N ARG A 92 -3.69 -0.15 13.63
CA ARG A 92 -3.35 -1.21 12.67
C ARG A 92 -1.92 -1.66 12.93
N ILE A 93 -1.65 -2.93 12.64
CA ILE A 93 -0.30 -3.48 12.76
C ILE A 93 0.57 -2.88 11.66
N VAL A 94 1.75 -2.37 12.04
CA VAL A 94 2.73 -1.86 11.07
C VAL A 94 3.94 -2.79 11.12
N THR A 95 4.25 -3.41 10.00
CA THR A 95 5.41 -4.28 9.89
C THR A 95 6.21 -3.89 8.64
N THR A 96 7.42 -4.41 8.54
CA THR A 96 8.33 -4.11 7.44
C THR A 96 8.66 -5.39 6.69
N LEU A 97 8.69 -5.32 5.38
CA LEU A 97 9.14 -6.45 4.57
C LEU A 97 10.58 -6.78 4.96
N PRO A 98 10.91 -8.07 5.21
CA PRO A 98 12.25 -8.44 5.71
C PRO A 98 13.40 -7.92 4.86
N ARG A 99 13.18 -7.81 3.54
CA ARG A 99 14.15 -7.21 2.63
C ARG A 99 13.43 -6.79 1.36
N GLU A 100 13.99 -5.84 0.62
CA GLU A 100 13.47 -5.52 -0.70
C GLU A 100 13.79 -6.67 -1.66
N PRO A 101 12.83 -7.03 -2.56
CA PRO A 101 13.01 -8.17 -3.47
C PRO A 101 13.97 -7.90 -4.63
N PHE A 102 14.65 -6.75 -4.65
CA PHE A 102 15.66 -6.40 -5.68
C PHE A 102 16.66 -5.39 -5.16
#